data_e97924bc63c535479413f6dda52313e2
#
_entry.id   e97924bc63c535479413f6dda52313e2
#
_cell.length_a   1.000
_cell.length_b   1.000
_cell.length_c   1.000
_cell.angle_alpha   90.00
_cell.angle_beta   90.00
_cell.angle_gamma   90.00
#
_symmetry.space_group_name_H-M   'P 1'
#
loop_
_entity.id
_entity.type
_entity.pdbx_description
1 polymer ?
#
loop_
_entity_poly.entity_id
_entity_poly.type
_entity_poly.pdbx_seq_one_letter_code
_entity_poly.pdbx_strand_id
1 'polypeptide(L)'
;VSELKRLAVPASVDSIPSSAMQEDHVAMGWSAARKLRRSLDGLERVVAIELLTAARGLDLRGAALRVAPAPATAAVVAALREHVAGPGPDRYLAPEIEHAVRLTGDGTLLAAARAVTEIR
;
A
#
# COMPACT_ATOMS: atom_id res chain seq x y z
N VAL A 1 5.19 5.22 -7.38
CA VAL A 1 4.41 6.32 -8.01
C VAL A 1 4.57 6.33 -9.53
N SER A 2 5.80 6.36 -10.07
CA SER A 2 6.04 6.41 -11.54
C SER A 2 5.39 5.24 -12.28
N GLU A 3 5.51 4.01 -11.76
CA GLU A 3 4.85 2.83 -12.32
C GLU A 3 3.32 2.97 -12.30
N LEU A 4 2.73 3.48 -11.23
CA LEU A 4 1.28 3.73 -11.16
C LEU A 4 0.82 4.73 -12.20
N LYS A 5 1.60 5.79 -12.47
CA LYS A 5 1.31 6.73 -13.57
C LYS A 5 1.33 6.05 -14.93
N ARG A 6 2.29 5.17 -15.17
CA ARG A 6 2.36 4.38 -16.41
C ARG A 6 1.16 3.42 -16.54
N LEU A 7 0.75 2.78 -15.45
CA LEU A 7 -0.42 1.90 -15.43
C LEU A 7 -1.75 2.64 -15.62
N ALA A 8 -1.81 3.93 -15.30
CA ALA A 8 -3.02 4.76 -15.46
C ALA A 8 -3.36 5.06 -16.94
N VAL A 9 -2.45 4.86 -17.90
CA VAL A 9 -2.74 5.01 -19.32
C VAL A 9 -3.83 4.00 -19.71
N PRO A 10 -4.93 4.40 -20.39
CA PRO A 10 -5.99 3.48 -20.79
C PRO A 10 -5.47 2.31 -21.61
N ALA A 11 -6.01 1.11 -21.44
CA ALA A 11 -5.67 -0.05 -22.27
C ALA A 11 -6.37 0.00 -23.63
N SER A 12 -7.40 0.82 -23.75
CA SER A 12 -8.25 0.98 -24.94
C SER A 12 -7.78 2.11 -25.88
N VAL A 13 -6.54 2.57 -25.73
CA VAL A 13 -5.99 3.60 -26.65
C VAL A 13 -5.76 3.07 -28.07
N ASP A 14 -5.72 1.75 -28.22
CA ASP A 14 -5.44 1.09 -29.49
C ASP A 14 -6.19 -0.25 -29.59
N SER A 15 -6.26 -0.79 -30.79
CA SER A 15 -6.80 -2.10 -31.09
C SER A 15 -5.99 -2.75 -32.21
N ILE A 16 -6.22 -4.03 -32.46
CA ILE A 16 -5.59 -4.78 -33.55
C ILE A 16 -6.65 -5.51 -34.38
N PRO A 17 -6.49 -5.62 -35.69
CA PRO A 17 -7.31 -6.52 -36.49
C PRO A 17 -6.93 -7.97 -36.20
N SER A 18 -7.90 -8.87 -36.27
CA SER A 18 -7.69 -10.32 -36.12
C SER A 18 -8.43 -11.10 -37.21
N SER A 19 -8.25 -12.44 -37.22
CA SER A 19 -8.94 -13.34 -38.18
C SER A 19 -8.77 -12.91 -39.64
N ALA A 20 -7.55 -12.63 -40.05
CA ALA A 20 -7.21 -12.15 -41.42
C ALA A 20 -8.01 -10.93 -41.82
N MET A 21 -8.16 -9.94 -40.95
CA MET A 21 -8.94 -8.69 -41.15
C MET A 21 -10.47 -8.89 -41.12
N GLN A 22 -10.94 -10.06 -40.76
CA GLN A 22 -12.38 -10.34 -40.59
C GLN A 22 -12.95 -9.55 -39.39
N GLU A 23 -12.14 -9.42 -38.34
CA GLU A 23 -12.45 -8.65 -37.13
C GLU A 23 -11.54 -7.42 -37.08
N ASP A 24 -12.15 -6.25 -36.99
CA ASP A 24 -11.46 -4.96 -37.02
C ASP A 24 -11.23 -4.34 -35.65
N HIS A 25 -11.83 -4.92 -34.59
CA HIS A 25 -11.72 -4.41 -33.23
C HIS A 25 -11.62 -5.52 -32.20
N VAL A 26 -10.55 -5.50 -31.40
CA VAL A 26 -10.34 -6.37 -30.24
C VAL A 26 -10.46 -5.57 -28.96
N ALA A 27 -11.33 -6.00 -28.05
CA ALA A 27 -11.48 -5.39 -26.74
C ALA A 27 -10.24 -5.66 -25.87
N MET A 28 -9.59 -4.61 -25.35
CA MET A 28 -8.41 -4.70 -24.50
C MET A 28 -8.74 -4.91 -23.01
N GLY A 29 -9.91 -5.49 -22.70
CA GLY A 29 -10.39 -5.72 -21.32
C GLY A 29 -9.45 -6.57 -20.46
N TRP A 30 -8.85 -7.61 -21.04
CA TRP A 30 -7.86 -8.44 -20.33
C TRP A 30 -6.61 -7.63 -19.97
N SER A 31 -6.12 -6.79 -20.87
CA SER A 31 -5.00 -5.90 -20.61
C SER A 31 -5.35 -4.90 -19.50
N ALA A 32 -6.56 -4.32 -19.51
CA ALA A 32 -7.05 -3.41 -18.48
C ALA A 32 -7.10 -4.09 -17.11
N ALA A 33 -7.63 -5.32 -17.03
CA ALA A 33 -7.71 -6.10 -15.78
C ALA A 33 -6.32 -6.39 -15.20
N ARG A 34 -5.34 -6.76 -16.04
CA ARG A 34 -3.96 -6.96 -15.60
C ARG A 34 -3.30 -5.68 -15.09
N LYS A 35 -3.57 -4.55 -15.73
CA LYS A 35 -3.10 -3.23 -15.27
C LYS A 35 -3.70 -2.85 -13.93
N LEU A 36 -5.02 -3.08 -13.75
CA LEU A 36 -5.70 -2.84 -12.48
C LEU A 36 -5.06 -3.66 -11.36
N ARG A 37 -4.84 -4.96 -11.55
CA ARG A 37 -4.20 -5.82 -10.54
C ARG A 37 -2.83 -5.28 -10.12
N ARG A 38 -1.98 -4.94 -11.08
CA ARG A 38 -0.67 -4.33 -10.79
C ARG A 38 -0.77 -2.97 -10.08
N SER A 39 -1.83 -2.21 -10.38
CA SER A 39 -2.08 -0.93 -9.70
C SER A 39 -2.47 -1.13 -8.24
N LEU A 40 -3.24 -2.17 -7.92
CA LEU A 40 -3.57 -2.53 -6.53
C LEU A 40 -2.32 -2.96 -5.76
N ASP A 41 -1.47 -3.83 -6.33
CA ASP A 41 -0.19 -4.22 -5.72
C ASP A 41 0.70 -2.99 -5.45
N GLY A 42 0.70 -2.04 -6.40
CA GLY A 42 1.43 -0.77 -6.25
C GLY A 42 0.84 0.14 -5.17
N LEU A 43 -0.49 0.18 -5.04
CA LEU A 43 -1.20 0.95 -4.01
C LEU A 43 -0.90 0.41 -2.61
N GLU A 44 -0.95 -0.91 -2.40
CA GLU A 44 -0.57 -1.53 -1.13
C GLU A 44 0.83 -1.11 -0.68
N ARG A 45 1.79 -1.10 -1.59
CA ARG A 45 3.16 -0.63 -1.30
C ARG A 45 3.22 0.85 -0.93
N VAL A 46 2.43 1.70 -1.58
CA VAL A 46 2.36 3.12 -1.24
C VAL A 46 1.81 3.30 0.16
N VAL A 47 0.69 2.63 0.49
CA VAL A 47 0.07 2.68 1.82
C VAL A 47 1.02 2.13 2.90
N ALA A 48 1.70 1.01 2.63
CA ALA A 48 2.67 0.45 3.57
C ALA A 48 3.83 1.40 3.89
N ILE A 49 4.38 2.08 2.87
CA ILE A 49 5.44 3.08 3.07
C ILE A 49 4.92 4.30 3.83
N GLU A 50 3.70 4.73 3.55
CA GLU A 50 3.04 5.81 4.28
C GLU A 50 2.85 5.45 5.76
N LEU A 51 2.39 4.23 6.07
CA LEU A 51 2.26 3.72 7.44
C LEU A 51 3.61 3.68 8.17
N LEU A 52 4.67 3.20 7.54
CA LEU A 52 6.02 3.21 8.09
C LEU A 52 6.50 4.63 8.41
N THR A 53 6.28 5.55 7.49
CA THR A 53 6.69 6.96 7.63
C THR A 53 5.88 7.65 8.71
N ALA A 54 4.56 7.43 8.76
CA ALA A 54 3.68 7.97 9.78
C ALA A 54 4.02 7.42 11.18
N ALA A 55 4.25 6.11 11.30
CA ALA A 55 4.68 5.50 12.56
C ALA A 55 6.01 6.09 13.07
N ARG A 56 7.00 6.28 12.16
CA ARG A 56 8.25 6.96 12.51
C ARG A 56 8.01 8.40 12.97
N GLY A 57 7.14 9.13 12.29
CA GLY A 57 6.76 10.49 12.69
C GLY A 57 6.11 10.54 14.08
N LEU A 58 5.25 9.57 14.41
CA LEU A 58 4.61 9.45 15.73
C LEU A 58 5.61 9.11 16.84
N ASP A 59 6.55 8.21 16.59
CA ASP A 59 7.61 7.87 17.54
C ASP A 59 8.47 9.10 17.88
N LEU A 60 8.92 9.83 16.86
CA LEU A 60 9.74 11.05 17.02
C LEU A 60 8.96 12.16 17.73
N ARG A 61 7.70 12.36 17.35
CA ARG A 61 6.81 13.33 17.99
C ARG A 61 6.54 12.97 19.45
N GLY A 62 6.27 11.71 19.74
CA GLY A 62 6.03 11.21 21.09
C GLY A 62 7.23 11.44 21.98
N ALA A 63 8.44 11.16 21.48
CA ALA A 63 9.68 11.41 22.20
C ALA A 63 9.93 12.90 22.47
N ALA A 64 9.67 13.76 21.47
CA ALA A 64 9.94 15.20 21.56
C ALA A 64 8.90 15.95 22.41
N LEU A 65 7.60 15.64 22.24
CA LEU A 65 6.50 16.40 22.80
C LEU A 65 5.80 15.71 23.99
N ARG A 66 6.17 14.44 24.28
CA ARG A 66 5.53 13.60 25.31
C ARG A 66 4.01 13.46 25.11
N VAL A 67 3.56 13.40 23.86
CA VAL A 67 2.15 13.27 23.48
C VAL A 67 1.90 11.87 22.94
N ALA A 68 0.96 11.15 23.52
CA ALA A 68 0.51 9.85 23.04
C ALA A 68 -0.42 10.01 21.82
N PRO A 69 -0.38 9.09 20.84
CA PRO A 69 -1.36 9.02 19.77
C PRO A 69 -2.73 8.56 20.31
N ALA A 70 -3.79 8.75 19.51
CA ALA A 70 -5.12 8.21 19.82
C ALA A 70 -5.08 6.67 19.93
N PRO A 71 -5.98 6.03 20.72
CA PRO A 71 -5.93 4.59 21.01
C PRO A 71 -5.83 3.70 19.77
N ALA A 72 -6.66 3.94 18.73
CA ALA A 72 -6.61 3.17 17.50
C ALA A 72 -5.27 3.33 16.77
N THR A 73 -4.75 4.55 16.69
CA THR A 73 -3.44 4.84 16.09
C THR A 73 -2.31 4.16 16.87
N ALA A 74 -2.39 4.20 18.21
CA ALA A 74 -1.43 3.52 19.07
C ALA A 74 -1.42 2.00 18.84
N ALA A 75 -2.61 1.38 18.73
CA ALA A 75 -2.75 -0.05 18.47
C ALA A 75 -2.16 -0.45 17.11
N VAL A 76 -2.40 0.33 16.07
CA VAL A 76 -1.81 0.10 14.74
C VAL A 76 -0.28 0.20 14.78
N VAL A 77 0.25 1.24 15.42
CA VAL A 77 1.70 1.40 15.55
C VAL A 77 2.30 0.26 16.38
N ALA A 78 1.66 -0.17 17.46
CA ALA A 78 2.13 -1.31 18.26
C ALA A 78 2.20 -2.59 17.43
N ALA A 79 1.13 -2.95 16.71
CA ALA A 79 1.10 -4.11 15.82
C ALA A 79 2.19 -4.04 14.73
N LEU A 80 2.41 -2.87 14.13
CA LEU A 80 3.49 -2.67 13.17
C LEU A 80 4.86 -2.89 13.82
N ARG A 81 5.09 -2.41 15.04
CA ARG A 81 6.37 -2.49 15.77
C ARG A 81 6.75 -3.89 16.21
N GLU A 82 5.82 -4.85 16.22
CA GLU A 82 6.15 -6.27 16.43
C GLU A 82 7.03 -6.84 15.28
N HIS A 83 6.98 -6.23 14.11
CA HIS A 83 7.65 -6.71 12.90
C HIS A 83 8.64 -5.73 12.29
N VAL A 84 8.54 -4.46 12.64
CA VAL A 84 9.32 -3.36 12.06
C VAL A 84 9.92 -2.52 13.16
N ALA A 85 11.23 -2.34 13.13
CA ALA A 85 11.94 -1.55 14.11
C ALA A 85 11.53 -0.06 14.08
N GLY A 86 11.59 0.59 15.24
CA GLY A 86 11.39 2.03 15.38
C GLY A 86 12.52 2.88 14.77
N PRO A 87 12.52 4.20 15.03
CA PRO A 87 13.61 5.08 14.64
C PRO A 87 14.97 4.60 15.15
N GLY A 88 15.99 4.74 14.33
CA GLY A 88 17.34 4.30 14.62
C GLY A 88 18.31 4.73 13.52
N PRO A 89 19.55 4.21 13.54
CA PRO A 89 20.53 4.44 12.48
C PRO A 89 19.98 4.05 11.11
N ASP A 90 20.58 4.59 10.07
CA ASP A 90 20.22 4.23 8.69
C ASP A 90 20.45 2.73 8.44
N ARG A 91 19.55 2.11 7.69
CA ARG A 91 19.56 0.67 7.43
C ARG A 91 18.80 0.31 6.15
N TYR A 92 19.00 -0.90 5.68
CA TYR A 92 18.28 -1.42 4.52
C TYR A 92 16.81 -1.68 4.86
N LEU A 93 15.90 -0.88 4.30
CA LEU A 93 14.47 -0.87 4.66
C LEU A 93 13.58 -1.83 3.85
N ALA A 94 14.08 -2.46 2.78
CA ALA A 94 13.22 -3.29 1.94
C ALA A 94 12.51 -4.43 2.70
N PRO A 95 13.15 -5.17 3.64
CA PRO A 95 12.44 -6.19 4.43
C PRO A 95 11.31 -5.60 5.28
N GLU A 96 11.51 -4.43 5.88
CA GLU A 96 10.50 -3.75 6.70
C GLU A 96 9.31 -3.30 5.85
N ILE A 97 9.56 -2.81 4.63
CA ILE A 97 8.51 -2.45 3.66
C ILE A 97 7.69 -3.70 3.30
N GLU A 98 8.34 -4.84 3.01
CA GLU A 98 7.63 -6.08 2.69
C GLU A 98 6.81 -6.62 3.89
N HIS A 99 7.28 -6.44 5.13
CA HIS A 99 6.49 -6.74 6.33
C HIS A 99 5.26 -5.84 6.40
N ALA A 100 5.43 -4.53 6.24
CA ALA A 100 4.32 -3.58 6.27
C ALA A 100 3.29 -3.85 5.16
N VAL A 101 3.72 -4.22 3.95
CA VAL A 101 2.83 -4.63 2.85
C VAL A 101 1.99 -5.83 3.28
N ARG A 102 2.60 -6.88 3.84
CA ARG A 102 1.85 -8.06 4.30
C ARG A 102 0.82 -7.71 5.38
N LEU A 103 1.22 -6.97 6.41
CA LEU A 103 0.34 -6.57 7.51
C LEU A 103 -0.82 -5.68 7.06
N THR A 104 -0.62 -4.91 5.97
CA THR A 104 -1.68 -4.11 5.36
C THR A 104 -2.64 -5.00 4.58
N GLY A 105 -2.12 -5.89 3.72
CA GLY A 105 -2.90 -6.74 2.84
C GLY A 105 -3.67 -7.84 3.55
N ASP A 106 -3.15 -8.41 4.65
CA ASP A 106 -3.82 -9.45 5.44
C ASP A 106 -4.82 -8.90 6.48
N GLY A 107 -4.90 -7.57 6.63
CA GLY A 107 -5.83 -6.90 7.54
C GLY A 107 -5.40 -6.85 9.01
N THR A 108 -4.20 -7.30 9.36
CA THR A 108 -3.69 -7.30 10.75
C THR A 108 -3.75 -5.90 11.37
N LEU A 109 -3.32 -4.87 10.65
CA LEU A 109 -3.32 -3.49 11.14
C LEU A 109 -4.75 -2.95 11.35
N LEU A 110 -5.67 -3.30 10.46
CA LEU A 110 -7.08 -2.93 10.60
C LEU A 110 -7.73 -3.65 11.81
N ALA A 111 -7.42 -4.92 12.01
CA ALA A 111 -7.89 -5.69 13.16
C ALA A 111 -7.39 -5.08 14.48
N ALA A 112 -6.13 -4.67 14.56
CA ALA A 112 -5.58 -3.99 15.73
C ALA A 112 -6.33 -2.68 16.06
N ALA A 113 -6.65 -1.87 15.06
CA ALA A 113 -7.43 -0.66 15.27
C ALA A 113 -8.86 -0.96 15.75
N ARG A 114 -9.53 -1.94 15.14
CA ARG A 114 -10.90 -2.36 15.49
C ARG A 114 -11.02 -2.97 16.88
N ALA A 115 -9.96 -3.55 17.42
CA ALA A 115 -9.94 -4.12 18.75
C ALA A 115 -10.10 -3.06 19.86
N VAL A 116 -9.79 -1.80 19.59
CA VAL A 116 -9.80 -0.70 20.59
C VAL A 116 -10.80 0.40 20.28
N THR A 117 -11.39 0.42 19.07
CA THR A 117 -12.42 1.40 18.70
C THR A 117 -13.33 0.86 17.60
N GLU A 118 -14.57 1.32 17.57
CA GLU A 118 -15.49 1.04 16.46
C GLU A 118 -15.07 1.87 15.24
N ILE A 119 -14.67 1.19 14.16
CA ILE A 119 -14.35 1.80 12.86
C ILE A 119 -15.44 1.35 11.89
N ARG A 120 -16.17 2.32 11.36
CA ARG A 120 -17.22 2.12 10.35
C ARG A 120 -16.65 2.04 8.94
#